data_7fc033da0a5a97b37651ea27baa79ade
#
_entry.id   7fc033da0a5a97b37651ea27baa79ade
#
_cell.length_a   1.000
_cell.length_b   1.000
_cell.length_c   1.000
_cell.angle_alpha   90.00
_cell.angle_beta   90.00
_cell.angle_gamma   90.00
#
_symmetry.space_group_name_H-M   'P 1'
#
loop_
_entity.id
_entity.type
_entity.pdbx_description
1 polymer ?
#
loop_
_entity_poly.entity_id
_entity_poly.type
_entity_poly.pdbx_seq_one_letter_code
_entity_poly.pdbx_strand_id
1 'polypeptide(L)'
;MKRPWAFICASDGATSKHLRNYCREVYLLGYLPVCPKLQDSQYLVLEDALERSEYTAIVRDISYFRRRTPPMNDKLLRCPMLVVCSRNQDATTNAQIGLAQKYNRIVTTLDGLKKAVAEGDDLVS
;
A
#
# COMPACT_ATOMS: atom_id res chain seq x y z
N MET A 1 10.80 -10.18 -9.91
CA MET A 1 10.05 -10.71 -8.77
C MET A 1 8.82 -9.87 -8.51
N LYS A 2 7.67 -10.51 -8.39
CA LYS A 2 6.41 -9.80 -8.21
C LYS A 2 6.22 -9.43 -6.75
N ARG A 3 5.85 -8.16 -6.49
CA ARG A 3 5.62 -7.69 -5.13
C ARG A 3 4.17 -7.91 -4.74
N PRO A 4 3.90 -8.42 -3.52
CA PRO A 4 2.53 -8.46 -3.02
C PRO A 4 1.98 -7.03 -2.86
N TRP A 5 0.70 -6.86 -3.15
CA TRP A 5 0.05 -5.55 -3.05
C TRP A 5 -0.37 -5.29 -1.60
N ALA A 6 -0.09 -4.08 -1.13
CA ALA A 6 -0.45 -3.63 0.21
C ALA A 6 -1.24 -2.33 0.12
N PHE A 7 -2.49 -2.34 0.58
CA PHE A 7 -3.34 -1.15 0.57
C PHE A 7 -2.90 -0.20 1.69
N ILE A 8 -2.66 1.05 1.34
CA ILE A 8 -2.23 2.07 2.30
C ILE A 8 -3.46 2.69 2.95
N CYS A 9 -3.64 2.42 4.24
CA CYS A 9 -4.75 2.95 5.03
C CYS A 9 -4.25 4.12 5.85
N ALA A 10 -4.72 5.33 5.54
CA ALA A 10 -4.33 6.55 6.22
C ALA A 10 -5.56 7.43 6.42
N SER A 11 -5.50 8.30 7.44
CA SER A 11 -6.60 9.22 7.74
C SER A 11 -6.82 10.22 6.61
N ASP A 12 -8.03 10.77 6.51
CA ASP A 12 -8.37 11.75 5.48
C ASP A 12 -7.52 13.01 5.58
N GLY A 13 -7.01 13.33 6.77
CA GLY A 13 -6.14 14.48 6.98
C GLY A 13 -4.67 14.27 6.59
N ALA A 14 -4.29 13.07 6.14
CA ALA A 14 -2.91 12.81 5.76
C ALA A 14 -2.54 13.61 4.50
N THR A 15 -1.41 14.31 4.55
CA THR A 15 -0.93 15.10 3.42
C THR A 15 -0.28 14.20 2.36
N SER A 16 -0.12 14.74 1.15
CA SER A 16 0.59 14.02 0.08
C SER A 16 2.01 13.64 0.48
N LYS A 17 2.68 14.50 1.27
CA LYS A 17 4.01 14.20 1.80
C LYS A 17 3.99 12.98 2.71
N HIS A 18 3.02 12.89 3.62
CA HIS A 18 2.87 11.74 4.51
C HIS A 18 2.57 10.47 3.71
N LEU A 19 1.67 10.56 2.72
CA LEU A 19 1.31 9.42 1.89
C LEU A 19 2.50 8.90 1.09
N ARG A 20 3.31 9.80 0.53
CA ARG A 20 4.53 9.41 -0.19
C ARG A 20 5.51 8.70 0.73
N ASN A 21 5.68 9.19 1.95
CA ASN A 21 6.58 8.56 2.92
C ASN A 21 6.09 7.16 3.29
N TYR A 22 4.80 6.98 3.53
CA TYR A 22 4.23 5.66 3.83
C TYR A 22 4.42 4.70 2.66
N CYS A 23 4.13 5.14 1.44
CA CYS A 23 4.31 4.31 0.25
C CYS A 23 5.79 3.95 0.06
N ARG A 24 6.70 4.90 0.25
CA ARG A 24 8.13 4.65 0.13
C ARG A 24 8.60 3.60 1.13
N GLU A 25 8.18 3.71 2.38
CA GLU A 25 8.55 2.74 3.42
C GLU A 25 8.01 1.35 3.09
N VAL A 26 6.76 1.24 2.66
CA VAL A 26 6.15 -0.04 2.28
C VAL A 26 6.86 -0.64 1.07
N TYR A 27 7.21 0.18 0.09
CA TYR A 27 7.96 -0.27 -1.09
C TYR A 27 9.33 -0.84 -0.70
N LEU A 28 10.05 -0.16 0.19
CA LEU A 28 11.36 -0.62 0.63
C LEU A 28 11.29 -1.91 1.45
N LEU A 29 10.14 -2.22 2.02
CA LEU A 29 9.91 -3.48 2.74
C LEU A 29 9.56 -4.66 1.80
N GLY A 30 9.48 -4.43 0.50
CA GLY A 30 9.26 -5.49 -0.49
C GLY A 30 7.85 -5.62 -1.00
N TYR A 31 6.97 -4.67 -0.70
CA TYR A 31 5.56 -4.69 -1.11
C TYR A 31 5.29 -3.61 -2.15
N LEU A 32 4.19 -3.77 -2.90
CA LEU A 32 3.72 -2.74 -3.82
C LEU A 32 2.62 -1.93 -3.12
N PRO A 33 2.88 -0.66 -2.76
CA PRO A 33 1.87 0.15 -2.09
C PRO A 33 0.76 0.55 -3.05
N VAL A 34 -0.49 0.38 -2.62
CA VAL A 34 -1.68 0.82 -3.36
C VAL A 34 -2.30 1.96 -2.59
N CYS A 35 -2.14 3.18 -3.08
CA CYS A 35 -2.66 4.39 -2.46
C CYS A 35 -3.43 5.21 -3.50
N PRO A 36 -4.77 5.09 -3.54
CA PRO A 36 -5.56 5.78 -4.57
C PRO A 36 -5.49 7.30 -4.53
N LYS A 37 -5.10 7.88 -3.38
CA LYS A 37 -4.98 9.32 -3.21
C LYS A 37 -3.67 9.88 -3.74
N LEU A 38 -2.74 9.03 -4.16
CA LEU A 38 -1.42 9.43 -4.62
C LEU A 38 -1.24 9.01 -6.08
N GLN A 39 -0.54 9.86 -6.86
CA GLN A 39 -0.19 9.49 -8.22
C GLN A 39 0.83 8.36 -8.24
N ASP A 40 0.76 7.55 -9.29
CA ASP A 40 1.66 6.42 -9.46
C ASP A 40 3.11 6.90 -9.50
N SER A 41 3.98 6.15 -8.83
CA SER A 41 5.43 6.32 -8.87
C SER A 41 5.99 7.53 -8.12
N GLN A 42 5.17 8.31 -7.41
CA GLN A 42 5.69 9.45 -6.62
C GLN A 42 6.60 9.01 -5.47
N TYR A 43 6.56 7.73 -5.09
CA TYR A 43 7.41 7.18 -4.04
C TYR A 43 8.69 6.54 -4.58
N LEU A 44 8.89 6.53 -5.91
CA LEU A 44 10.06 5.91 -6.54
C LEU A 44 11.17 6.94 -6.75
N VAL A 45 12.40 6.50 -6.57
CA VAL A 45 13.59 7.29 -6.89
C VAL A 45 14.07 6.89 -8.29
N LEU A 46 13.69 7.69 -9.29
CA LEU A 46 13.94 7.33 -10.69
C LEU A 46 15.41 7.45 -11.11
N GLU A 47 16.25 8.09 -10.28
CA GLU A 47 17.70 8.09 -10.47
C GLU A 47 18.33 6.74 -10.13
N ASP A 48 17.69 5.95 -9.28
CA ASP A 48 18.13 4.58 -8.98
C ASP A 48 17.83 3.66 -10.16
N ALA A 49 18.83 2.95 -10.64
CA ALA A 49 18.71 2.11 -11.84
C ALA A 49 17.69 0.99 -11.64
N LEU A 50 17.66 0.37 -10.45
CA LEU A 50 16.71 -0.71 -10.17
C LEU A 50 15.27 -0.20 -10.10
N GLU A 51 15.03 0.90 -9.39
CA GLU A 51 13.69 1.47 -9.28
C GLU A 51 13.19 1.98 -10.62
N ARG A 52 14.06 2.57 -11.43
CA ARG A 52 13.71 3.01 -12.78
C ARG A 52 13.35 1.82 -13.69
N SER A 53 14.06 0.70 -13.55
CA SER A 53 13.75 -0.48 -14.35
C SER A 53 12.41 -1.11 -13.97
N GLU A 54 11.98 -0.96 -12.72
CA GLU A 54 10.68 -1.45 -12.25
C GLU A 54 9.53 -0.50 -12.62
N TYR A 55 9.82 0.75 -12.94
CA TYR A 55 8.84 1.83 -13.12
C TYR A 55 7.74 1.45 -14.12
N THR A 56 8.11 1.00 -15.30
CA THR A 56 7.15 0.70 -16.36
C THR A 56 6.17 -0.40 -15.95
N ALA A 57 6.67 -1.46 -15.32
CA ALA A 57 5.84 -2.58 -14.87
C ALA A 57 4.88 -2.15 -13.77
N ILE A 58 5.38 -1.39 -12.78
CA ILE A 58 4.57 -0.91 -11.66
C ILE A 58 3.45 0.01 -12.15
N VAL A 59 3.78 0.97 -13.00
CA VAL A 59 2.79 1.92 -13.51
C VAL A 59 1.73 1.20 -14.35
N ARG A 60 2.15 0.25 -15.18
CA ARG A 60 1.22 -0.53 -15.99
C ARG A 60 0.26 -1.34 -15.12
N ASP A 61 0.77 -2.03 -14.10
CA ASP A 61 -0.04 -2.87 -13.23
C ASP A 61 -1.06 -2.04 -12.45
N ILE A 62 -0.62 -0.93 -11.85
CA ILE A 62 -1.50 -0.06 -11.08
C ILE A 62 -2.52 0.63 -11.99
N SER A 63 -2.11 1.10 -13.16
CA SER A 63 -3.02 1.76 -14.10
C SER A 63 -4.09 0.80 -14.59
N TYR A 64 -3.72 -0.44 -14.90
CA TYR A 64 -4.67 -1.46 -15.30
C TYR A 64 -5.68 -1.73 -14.18
N PHE A 65 -5.22 -1.89 -12.96
CA PHE A 65 -6.04 -2.11 -11.77
C PHE A 65 -7.04 -0.95 -11.58
N ARG A 66 -6.56 0.30 -11.66
CA ARG A 66 -7.42 1.47 -11.46
C ARG A 66 -8.48 1.61 -12.53
N ARG A 67 -8.16 1.29 -13.78
CA ARG A 67 -9.13 1.38 -14.87
C ARG A 67 -10.24 0.34 -14.77
N ARG A 68 -9.92 -0.83 -14.22
CA ARG A 68 -10.86 -1.96 -14.14
C ARG A 68 -11.69 -1.96 -12.88
N THR A 69 -11.25 -1.27 -11.82
CA THR A 69 -11.87 -1.35 -10.51
C THR A 69 -12.02 0.05 -9.90
N PRO A 70 -13.01 0.85 -10.35
CA PRO A 70 -13.19 2.22 -9.86
C PRO A 70 -13.50 2.35 -8.36
N PRO A 71 -14.36 1.53 -7.74
CA PRO A 71 -14.69 1.72 -6.32
C PRO A 71 -13.49 1.47 -5.40
N MET A 72 -13.33 2.34 -4.42
CA MET A 72 -12.25 2.26 -3.42
C MET A 72 -12.26 0.91 -2.70
N ASN A 73 -13.45 0.43 -2.31
CA ASN A 73 -13.58 -0.83 -1.59
C ASN A 73 -13.09 -2.02 -2.40
N ASP A 74 -13.36 -2.01 -3.71
CA ASP A 74 -12.87 -3.08 -4.59
C ASP A 74 -11.36 -3.06 -4.69
N LYS A 75 -10.74 -1.86 -4.73
CA LYS A 75 -9.28 -1.74 -4.74
C LYS A 75 -8.65 -2.31 -3.48
N LEU A 76 -9.27 -2.03 -2.33
CA LEU A 76 -8.84 -2.58 -1.06
C LEU A 76 -8.92 -4.11 -1.07
N LEU A 77 -10.02 -4.66 -1.55
CA LEU A 77 -10.27 -6.11 -1.52
C LEU A 77 -9.38 -6.89 -2.50
N ARG A 78 -8.76 -6.22 -3.47
CA ARG A 78 -7.79 -6.86 -4.35
C ARG A 78 -6.41 -6.98 -3.74
N CYS A 79 -6.16 -6.27 -2.63
CA CYS A 79 -4.89 -6.36 -1.92
C CYS A 79 -4.99 -7.43 -0.85
N PRO A 80 -3.99 -8.33 -0.72
CA PRO A 80 -4.01 -9.33 0.35
C PRO A 80 -3.80 -8.74 1.73
N MET A 81 -3.28 -7.50 1.81
CA MET A 81 -2.92 -6.87 3.07
C MET A 81 -3.31 -5.39 3.07
N LEU A 82 -3.75 -4.91 4.24
CA LEU A 82 -3.99 -3.51 4.52
C LEU A 82 -3.00 -3.05 5.58
N VAL A 83 -2.27 -1.97 5.30
CA VAL A 83 -1.28 -1.40 6.22
C VAL A 83 -1.81 -0.10 6.77
N VAL A 84 -2.05 -0.05 8.08
CA VAL A 84 -2.49 1.15 8.78
C VAL A 84 -1.27 2.01 9.09
N CYS A 85 -1.19 3.18 8.45
CA CYS A 85 -0.03 4.05 8.54
C CYS A 85 -0.24 5.23 9.49
N SER A 86 -1.48 5.70 9.63
CA SER A 86 -1.79 6.84 10.50
C SER A 86 -1.96 6.40 11.95
N ARG A 87 -1.48 7.21 12.87
CA ARG A 87 -1.67 6.98 14.31
C ARG A 87 -3.11 7.23 14.73
N ASN A 88 -3.75 8.26 14.15
CA ASN A 88 -5.13 8.61 14.44
C ASN A 88 -6.04 7.90 13.45
N GLN A 89 -7.01 7.15 13.95
CA GLN A 89 -7.96 6.42 13.14
C GLN A 89 -9.27 7.22 13.10
N ASP A 90 -9.63 7.69 11.92
CA ASP A 90 -10.92 8.36 11.69
C ASP A 90 -11.96 7.35 11.18
N ALA A 91 -13.16 7.84 10.84
CA ALA A 91 -14.25 6.99 10.37
C ALA A 91 -13.85 6.24 9.08
N THR A 92 -13.11 6.89 8.19
CA THR A 92 -12.67 6.29 6.93
C THR A 92 -11.70 5.14 7.17
N THR A 93 -10.69 5.34 8.02
CA THR A 93 -9.73 4.27 8.34
C THR A 93 -10.42 3.10 9.04
N ASN A 94 -11.31 3.38 9.98
CA ASN A 94 -12.05 2.33 10.69
C ASN A 94 -12.93 1.52 9.75
N ALA A 95 -13.58 2.17 8.78
CA ALA A 95 -14.39 1.47 7.79
C ALA A 95 -13.54 0.56 6.90
N GLN A 96 -12.37 1.02 6.49
CA GLN A 96 -11.45 0.23 5.66
C GLN A 96 -10.90 -0.97 6.44
N ILE A 97 -10.54 -0.77 7.69
CA ILE A 97 -10.07 -1.87 8.56
C ILE A 97 -11.18 -2.91 8.73
N GLY A 98 -12.41 -2.46 9.02
CA GLY A 98 -13.56 -3.36 9.17
C GLY A 98 -13.84 -4.17 7.91
N LEU A 99 -13.76 -3.53 6.74
CA LEU A 99 -13.97 -4.20 5.47
C LEU A 99 -12.90 -5.27 5.22
N ALA A 100 -11.63 -4.93 5.46
CA ALA A 100 -10.52 -5.88 5.29
C ALA A 100 -10.69 -7.08 6.22
N GLN A 101 -11.07 -6.86 7.47
CA GLN A 101 -11.31 -7.93 8.44
C GLN A 101 -12.47 -8.82 8.02
N LYS A 102 -13.56 -8.22 7.53
CA LYS A 102 -14.74 -8.96 7.08
C LYS A 102 -14.41 -9.96 5.97
N TYR A 103 -13.49 -9.61 5.08
CA TYR A 103 -13.08 -10.46 3.95
C TYR A 103 -11.75 -11.17 4.20
N ASN A 104 -11.33 -11.28 5.46
CA ASN A 104 -10.15 -12.04 5.88
C ASN A 104 -8.85 -11.56 5.22
N ARG A 105 -8.74 -10.25 4.98
CA ARG A 105 -7.50 -9.65 4.54
C ARG A 105 -6.59 -9.41 5.77
N ILE A 106 -5.28 -9.46 5.55
CA ILE A 106 -4.31 -9.19 6.62
C ILE A 106 -4.38 -7.70 6.96
N VAL A 107 -4.51 -7.38 8.25
CA VAL A 107 -4.50 -6.00 8.73
C VAL A 107 -3.31 -5.85 9.67
N THR A 108 -2.40 -4.95 9.33
CA THR A 108 -1.23 -4.66 10.15
C THR A 108 -0.98 -3.16 10.19
N THR A 109 -0.10 -2.74 11.10
CA THR A 109 0.38 -1.35 11.12
C THR A 109 1.70 -1.27 10.37
N LEU A 110 2.12 -0.04 10.04
CA LEU A 110 3.43 0.15 9.40
C LEU A 110 4.55 -0.34 10.30
N ASP A 111 4.48 -0.02 11.60
CA ASP A 111 5.48 -0.50 12.56
C ASP A 111 5.45 -2.03 12.69
N GLY A 112 4.28 -2.63 12.71
CA GLY A 112 4.13 -4.08 12.72
C GLY A 112 4.73 -4.74 11.48
N LEU A 113 4.53 -4.13 10.32
CA LEU A 113 5.11 -4.64 9.06
C LEU A 113 6.64 -4.54 9.08
N LYS A 114 7.19 -3.43 9.55
CA LYS A 114 8.65 -3.26 9.69
C LYS A 114 9.24 -4.33 10.59
N LYS A 115 8.57 -4.60 11.73
CA LYS A 115 9.02 -5.61 12.67
C LYS A 115 8.99 -7.01 12.05
N ALA A 116 7.90 -7.34 11.35
CA ALA A 116 7.75 -8.65 10.71
C ALA A 116 8.84 -8.87 9.66
N VAL A 117 9.11 -7.87 8.83
CA VAL A 117 10.17 -7.96 7.79
C VAL A 117 11.54 -8.11 8.44
N ALA A 118 11.82 -7.36 9.52
CA ALA A 118 13.10 -7.45 10.24
C ALA A 118 13.30 -8.84 10.86
N GLU A 119 12.23 -9.52 11.25
CA GLU A 119 12.27 -10.88 11.82
C GLU A 119 12.25 -11.96 10.73
N GLY A 120 12.18 -11.59 9.45
CA GLY A 120 12.13 -12.52 8.36
C GLY A 120 10.75 -13.14 8.11
N ASP A 121 9.70 -12.59 8.72
CA ASP A 121 8.34 -13.09 8.53
C ASP A 121 7.74 -12.59 7.22
N ASP A 122 7.08 -13.49 6.49
CA ASP A 122 6.33 -13.14 5.28
C ASP A 122 4.83 -13.24 5.60
N LEU A 123 4.19 -12.09 5.78
CA LEU A 123 2.78 -12.01 6.18
C LEU A 123 1.82 -12.44 5.07
N VAL A 124 2.27 -12.48 3.83
CA VAL A 124 1.42 -12.72 2.65
C VAL A 124 1.68 -14.08 2.00
N SER A 125 2.69 -14.78 2.45
CA SER A 125 3.05 -16.07 1.84
C SER A 125 1.96 -17.12 1.92
#